data_03c6123e8c96f70a2dc426c86c56685c
#
_entry.id   03c6123e8c96f70a2dc426c86c56685c
#
_cell.length_a   1.000
_cell.length_b   1.000
_cell.length_c   1.000
_cell.angle_alpha   90.00
_cell.angle_beta   90.00
_cell.angle_gamma   90.00
#
_symmetry.space_group_name_H-M   'P 1'
#
loop_
_entity.id
_entity.type
_entity.pdbx_description
1 polymer ?
#
loop_
_entity_poly.entity_id
_entity_poly.type
_entity_poly.pdbx_seq_one_letter_code
_entity_poly.pdbx_strand_id
1 'polypeptide(L)'
;MKRNTILAVIAILLLAFYYNVWLLLLLVVIPVGYFAIKYMEKREPPRVTFANTEEVELKYGEPDDLVVLDASRANELSALILFYTAQDVMVVAGEELKISDMISVMPKNMATPYTVDEYAIIITTKNPQRSAIHLRVGYDGGLAREIAEQIYSHCKLTGDGIQESPSD
;
A
#
# COMPACT_ATOMS: atom_id res chain seq x y z
N MET A 1 18.78 7.47 -41.67
CA MET A 1 19.28 7.32 -40.29
C MET A 1 19.60 5.86 -39.86
N LYS A 2 19.30 4.82 -40.64
CA LYS A 2 19.21 3.49 -40.05
C LYS A 2 20.39 2.55 -40.32
N ARG A 3 21.17 2.80 -41.38
CA ARG A 3 22.28 1.90 -41.76
C ARG A 3 23.54 2.13 -40.90
N ASN A 4 23.86 3.37 -40.61
CA ASN A 4 25.05 3.72 -39.81
C ASN A 4 24.89 3.38 -38.34
N THR A 5 23.64 3.44 -37.79
CA THR A 5 23.35 3.05 -36.42
C THR A 5 23.49 1.53 -36.22
N ILE A 6 23.03 0.74 -37.20
CA ILE A 6 23.15 -0.72 -37.17
C ILE A 6 24.62 -1.14 -37.24
N LEU A 7 25.42 -0.51 -38.12
CA LEU A 7 26.84 -0.79 -38.22
C LEU A 7 27.62 -0.43 -36.95
N ALA A 8 27.27 0.67 -36.29
CA ALA A 8 27.86 1.06 -35.01
C ALA A 8 27.54 0.05 -33.90
N VAL A 9 26.30 -0.43 -33.81
CA VAL A 9 25.92 -1.46 -32.84
C VAL A 9 26.64 -2.77 -33.07
N ILE A 10 26.78 -3.21 -34.33
CA ILE A 10 27.52 -4.43 -34.66
C ILE A 10 29.01 -4.29 -34.31
N ALA A 11 29.63 -3.13 -34.60
CA ALA A 11 31.01 -2.87 -34.24
C ALA A 11 31.26 -2.90 -32.74
N ILE A 12 30.34 -2.32 -31.93
CA ILE A 12 30.41 -2.35 -30.45
C ILE A 12 30.25 -3.79 -29.93
N LEU A 13 29.35 -4.57 -30.50
CA LEU A 13 29.15 -5.97 -30.13
C LEU A 13 30.38 -6.84 -30.45
N LEU A 14 31.03 -6.63 -31.61
CA LEU A 14 32.24 -7.33 -31.98
C LEU A 14 33.41 -6.95 -31.07
N LEU A 15 33.55 -5.67 -30.72
CA LEU A 15 34.56 -5.19 -29.78
C LEU A 15 34.37 -5.75 -28.38
N ALA A 16 33.15 -5.82 -27.90
CA ALA A 16 32.80 -6.40 -26.60
C ALA A 16 33.07 -7.91 -26.56
N PHE A 17 32.78 -8.63 -27.66
CA PHE A 17 33.05 -10.06 -27.77
C PHE A 17 34.57 -10.35 -27.78
N TYR A 18 35.36 -9.47 -28.38
CA TYR A 18 36.83 -9.62 -28.44
C TYR A 18 37.51 -9.36 -27.09
N TYR A 19 36.97 -8.42 -26.27
CA TYR A 19 37.62 -8.01 -25.02
C TYR A 19 37.13 -8.75 -23.80
N ASN A 20 35.86 -9.09 -23.68
CA ASN A 20 35.38 -9.89 -22.54
C ASN A 20 33.89 -10.25 -22.66
N VAL A 21 33.52 -11.52 -22.58
CA VAL A 21 32.13 -12.01 -22.58
C VAL A 21 31.29 -11.38 -21.46
N TRP A 22 31.91 -11.02 -20.31
CA TRP A 22 31.27 -10.35 -19.18
C TRP A 22 30.77 -8.94 -19.49
N LEU A 23 31.49 -8.21 -20.37
CA LEU A 23 31.08 -6.86 -20.76
C LEU A 23 29.82 -6.93 -21.65
N LEU A 24 29.66 -7.96 -22.45
CA LEU A 24 28.44 -8.24 -23.22
C LEU A 24 27.26 -8.54 -22.35
N LEU A 25 27.45 -9.33 -21.29
CA LEU A 25 26.42 -9.62 -20.29
C LEU A 25 25.92 -8.34 -19.59
N LEU A 26 26.82 -7.47 -19.16
CA LEU A 26 26.50 -6.18 -18.56
C LEU A 26 25.72 -5.27 -19.53
N LEU A 27 26.09 -5.24 -20.80
CA LEU A 27 25.48 -4.41 -21.84
C LEU A 27 24.05 -4.85 -22.19
N VAL A 28 23.70 -6.11 -21.92
CA VAL A 28 22.34 -6.64 -22.10
C VAL A 28 21.53 -6.57 -20.79
N VAL A 29 22.14 -6.93 -19.66
CA VAL A 29 21.45 -7.00 -18.36
C VAL A 29 21.02 -5.61 -17.88
N ILE A 30 21.86 -4.58 -18.08
CA ILE A 30 21.52 -3.22 -17.63
C ILE A 30 20.31 -2.65 -18.39
N PRO A 31 20.21 -2.66 -19.72
CA PRO A 31 19.02 -2.18 -20.43
C PRO A 31 17.78 -3.02 -20.13
N VAL A 32 17.91 -4.35 -20.09
CA VAL A 32 16.78 -5.24 -19.77
C VAL A 32 16.27 -4.98 -18.36
N GLY A 33 17.17 -4.85 -17.39
CA GLY A 33 16.82 -4.48 -16.01
C GLY A 33 16.16 -3.10 -15.94
N TYR A 34 16.69 -2.11 -16.61
CA TYR A 34 16.11 -0.77 -16.68
C TYR A 34 14.70 -0.77 -17.31
N PHE A 35 14.51 -1.49 -18.43
CA PHE A 35 13.20 -1.63 -19.06
C PHE A 35 12.22 -2.43 -18.21
N ALA A 36 12.67 -3.46 -17.49
CA ALA A 36 11.84 -4.23 -16.58
C ALA A 36 11.36 -3.38 -15.40
N ILE A 37 12.26 -2.61 -14.76
CA ILE A 37 11.92 -1.68 -13.68
C ILE A 37 10.93 -0.62 -14.17
N LYS A 38 11.21 0.03 -15.31
CA LYS A 38 10.33 1.05 -15.89
C LYS A 38 8.97 0.49 -16.33
N TYR A 39 8.91 -0.77 -16.75
CA TYR A 39 7.67 -1.45 -17.11
C TYR A 39 6.86 -1.84 -15.87
N MET A 40 7.52 -2.21 -14.77
CA MET A 40 6.88 -2.45 -13.48
C MET A 40 6.34 -1.16 -12.87
N GLU A 41 7.12 -0.08 -12.91
CA GLU A 41 6.73 1.26 -12.43
C GLU A 41 5.51 1.83 -13.19
N LYS A 42 5.37 1.54 -14.48
CA LYS A 42 4.17 1.91 -15.27
C LYS A 42 2.91 1.10 -14.94
N ARG A 43 3.02 0.00 -14.22
CA ARG A 43 1.87 -0.84 -13.82
C ARG A 43 1.24 -0.43 -12.50
N GLU A 44 1.85 0.53 -11.79
CA GLU A 44 1.27 1.04 -10.56
C GLU A 44 0.13 1.99 -10.91
N PRO A 45 -1.13 1.68 -10.53
CA PRO A 45 -2.15 2.70 -10.54
C PRO A 45 -1.67 3.84 -9.62
N PRO A 46 -1.80 5.10 -10.07
CA PRO A 46 -1.39 6.24 -9.25
C PRO A 46 -2.12 6.17 -7.90
N ARG A 47 -1.37 6.32 -6.81
CA ARG A 47 -1.96 6.39 -5.47
C ARG A 47 -2.86 7.62 -5.44
N VAL A 48 -4.12 7.41 -5.16
CA VAL A 48 -5.04 8.52 -4.93
C VAL A 48 -4.95 8.89 -3.46
N THR A 49 -4.46 10.07 -3.19
CA THR A 49 -4.35 10.65 -1.85
C THR A 49 -5.14 11.95 -1.80
N PHE A 50 -5.77 12.20 -0.67
CA PHE A 50 -6.56 13.39 -0.42
C PHE A 50 -5.89 14.23 0.68
N ALA A 51 -5.96 15.54 0.56
CA ALA A 51 -5.40 16.46 1.54
C ALA A 51 -6.37 16.72 2.71
N ASN A 52 -7.68 16.69 2.44
CA ASN A 52 -8.72 16.98 3.42
C ASN A 52 -10.01 16.19 3.15
N THR A 53 -10.95 16.20 4.08
CA THR A 53 -12.25 15.54 3.96
C THR A 53 -13.11 16.13 2.84
N GLU A 54 -13.01 17.44 2.59
CA GLU A 54 -13.79 18.10 1.54
C GLU A 54 -13.48 17.56 0.14
N GLU A 55 -12.19 17.23 -0.14
CA GLU A 55 -11.79 16.60 -1.39
C GLU A 55 -12.37 15.20 -1.56
N VAL A 56 -12.46 14.44 -0.45
CA VAL A 56 -13.05 13.10 -0.47
C VAL A 56 -14.55 13.19 -0.71
N GLU A 57 -15.24 14.08 0.02
CA GLU A 57 -16.68 14.31 -0.14
C GLU A 57 -17.05 14.85 -1.53
N LEU A 58 -16.19 15.71 -2.10
CA LEU A 58 -16.40 16.21 -3.47
C LEU A 58 -16.34 15.07 -4.50
N LYS A 59 -15.53 14.05 -4.25
CA LYS A 59 -15.33 12.92 -5.15
C LYS A 59 -16.37 11.80 -4.96
N TYR A 60 -16.69 11.47 -3.71
CA TYR A 60 -17.50 10.30 -3.36
C TYR A 60 -18.84 10.63 -2.73
N GLY A 61 -19.04 11.87 -2.32
CA GLY A 61 -20.22 12.29 -1.55
C GLY A 61 -20.03 12.09 -0.04
N GLU A 62 -21.15 12.04 0.67
CA GLU A 62 -21.17 11.78 2.12
C GLU A 62 -20.80 10.31 2.38
N PRO A 63 -19.91 10.01 3.36
CA PRO A 63 -19.53 8.64 3.67
C PRO A 63 -20.71 7.85 4.29
N ASP A 64 -20.79 6.56 3.98
CA ASP A 64 -21.77 5.63 4.56
C ASP A 64 -21.53 5.44 6.06
N ASP A 65 -20.23 5.42 6.45
CA ASP A 65 -19.81 5.34 7.86
C ASP A 65 -18.42 5.96 8.05
N LEU A 66 -18.10 6.32 9.31
CA LEU A 66 -16.87 6.99 9.69
C LEU A 66 -16.33 6.39 10.97
N VAL A 67 -15.05 6.01 10.96
CA VAL A 67 -14.32 5.52 12.10
C VAL A 67 -13.20 6.49 12.48
N VAL A 68 -13.14 6.90 13.74
CA VAL A 68 -12.13 7.81 14.27
C VAL A 68 -11.02 6.98 14.94
N LEU A 69 -9.78 7.09 14.41
CA LEU A 69 -8.60 6.42 14.97
C LEU A 69 -8.05 7.12 16.22
N ASP A 70 -8.19 8.44 16.27
CA ASP A 70 -7.71 9.29 17.36
C ASP A 70 -8.69 10.44 17.59
N ALA A 71 -9.38 10.38 18.72
CA ALA A 71 -10.39 11.37 19.09
C ALA A 71 -9.84 12.80 19.23
N SER A 72 -8.55 12.94 19.58
CA SER A 72 -7.90 14.25 19.69
C SER A 72 -7.66 14.92 18.34
N ARG A 73 -7.70 14.13 17.25
CA ARG A 73 -7.44 14.54 15.86
C ARG A 73 -8.62 14.22 14.93
N ALA A 74 -9.83 14.10 15.48
CA ALA A 74 -11.03 13.73 14.72
C ALA A 74 -11.36 14.67 13.54
N ASN A 75 -10.79 15.87 13.50
CA ASN A 75 -10.94 16.82 12.39
C ASN A 75 -9.88 16.63 11.29
N GLU A 76 -8.90 15.75 11.50
CA GLU A 76 -7.85 15.50 10.53
C GLU A 76 -8.13 14.21 9.77
N LEU A 77 -8.09 14.28 8.44
CA LEU A 77 -8.28 13.10 7.59
C LEU A 77 -7.28 11.98 7.89
N SER A 78 -6.09 12.32 8.40
CA SER A 78 -5.06 11.38 8.84
C SER A 78 -5.48 10.49 10.02
N ALA A 79 -6.49 10.90 10.78
CA ALA A 79 -7.04 10.17 11.92
C ALA A 79 -8.42 9.55 11.64
N LEU A 80 -8.85 9.54 10.39
CA LEU A 80 -10.16 9.06 9.96
C LEU A 80 -10.06 7.88 9.01
N ILE A 81 -11.10 7.02 9.08
CA ILE A 81 -11.41 6.03 8.06
C ILE A 81 -12.82 6.33 7.58
N LEU A 82 -12.99 6.58 6.29
CA LEU A 82 -14.27 6.85 5.65
C LEU A 82 -14.66 5.68 4.76
N PHE A 83 -15.90 5.21 4.87
CA PHE A 83 -16.40 4.08 4.08
C PHE A 83 -17.40 4.55 3.03
N TYR A 84 -17.22 4.05 1.81
CA TYR A 84 -18.08 4.24 0.65
C TYR A 84 -18.38 2.88 0.05
N THR A 85 -19.20 2.09 0.77
CA THR A 85 -19.45 0.67 0.49
C THR A 85 -20.12 0.44 -0.86
N ALA A 86 -21.01 1.36 -1.27
CA ALA A 86 -21.67 1.32 -2.58
C ALA A 86 -20.69 1.47 -3.75
N GLN A 87 -19.56 2.11 -3.53
CA GLN A 87 -18.52 2.39 -4.53
C GLN A 87 -17.30 1.45 -4.40
N ASP A 88 -17.33 0.51 -3.43
CA ASP A 88 -16.22 -0.39 -3.11
C ASP A 88 -14.94 0.37 -2.70
N VAL A 89 -15.09 1.52 -2.02
CA VAL A 89 -14.00 2.41 -1.65
C VAL A 89 -13.97 2.63 -0.14
N MET A 90 -12.77 2.66 0.41
CA MET A 90 -12.47 3.12 1.75
C MET A 90 -11.31 4.11 1.68
N VAL A 91 -11.43 5.24 2.39
CA VAL A 91 -10.33 6.21 2.54
C VAL A 91 -9.75 6.06 3.94
N VAL A 92 -8.49 5.66 4.02
CA VAL A 92 -7.77 5.40 5.27
C VAL A 92 -6.64 6.39 5.42
N ALA A 93 -6.69 7.24 6.43
CA ALA A 93 -5.67 8.26 6.68
C ALA A 93 -5.35 9.10 5.42
N GLY A 94 -6.36 9.41 4.61
CA GLY A 94 -6.24 10.18 3.38
C GLY A 94 -5.88 9.37 2.13
N GLU A 95 -5.72 8.07 2.21
CA GLU A 95 -5.41 7.22 1.06
C GLU A 95 -6.60 6.35 0.64
N GLU A 96 -6.86 6.33 -0.66
CA GLU A 96 -7.92 5.52 -1.27
C GLU A 96 -7.53 4.05 -1.32
N LEU A 97 -8.42 3.17 -0.86
CA LEU A 97 -8.30 1.73 -0.90
C LEU A 97 -9.60 1.12 -1.41
N LYS A 98 -9.51 -0.01 -2.11
CA LYS A 98 -10.67 -0.82 -2.44
C LYS A 98 -11.02 -1.76 -1.29
N ILE A 99 -12.27 -1.76 -0.88
CA ILE A 99 -12.79 -2.68 0.15
C ILE A 99 -12.62 -4.14 -0.31
N SER A 100 -12.88 -4.43 -1.58
CA SER A 100 -12.72 -5.77 -2.17
C SER A 100 -11.28 -6.29 -2.25
N ASP A 101 -10.29 -5.40 -2.12
CA ASP A 101 -8.88 -5.79 -2.09
C ASP A 101 -8.39 -6.16 -0.69
N MET A 102 -9.21 -5.99 0.35
CA MET A 102 -8.83 -6.32 1.71
C MET A 102 -8.85 -7.82 1.95
N ILE A 103 -7.81 -8.32 2.65
CA ILE A 103 -7.65 -9.74 3.01
C ILE A 103 -7.95 -9.93 4.50
N SER A 104 -7.36 -9.10 5.36
CA SER A 104 -7.51 -9.21 6.80
C SER A 104 -7.30 -7.86 7.49
N VAL A 105 -7.86 -7.75 8.70
CA VAL A 105 -7.69 -6.61 9.60
C VAL A 105 -7.36 -7.17 10.97
N MET A 106 -6.23 -6.76 11.56
CA MET A 106 -5.78 -7.29 12.86
C MET A 106 -5.30 -6.16 13.77
N PRO A 107 -5.78 -6.09 15.02
CA PRO A 107 -5.14 -5.28 16.05
C PRO A 107 -3.82 -5.94 16.46
N LYS A 108 -2.76 -5.14 16.60
CA LYS A 108 -1.43 -5.61 17.00
C LYS A 108 -0.84 -4.71 18.07
N ASN A 109 -0.34 -5.31 19.15
CA ASN A 109 0.51 -4.62 20.09
C ASN A 109 1.89 -4.42 19.47
N MET A 110 2.33 -3.17 19.39
CA MET A 110 3.63 -2.76 18.83
C MET A 110 4.68 -2.50 19.92
N ALA A 111 4.36 -2.85 21.18
CA ALA A 111 5.28 -2.69 22.29
C ALA A 111 6.61 -3.40 22.02
N THR A 112 7.66 -2.77 22.46
CA THR A 112 9.02 -3.38 22.51
C THR A 112 9.49 -3.38 23.97
N PRO A 113 10.53 -4.12 24.35
CA PRO A 113 11.07 -4.07 25.72
C PRO A 113 11.47 -2.66 26.20
N TYR A 114 11.54 -1.69 25.28
CA TYR A 114 11.98 -0.32 25.55
C TYR A 114 10.89 0.73 25.31
N THR A 115 9.69 0.33 24.84
CA THR A 115 8.57 1.25 24.54
C THR A 115 7.32 0.83 25.27
N VAL A 116 6.49 1.81 25.63
CA VAL A 116 5.17 1.59 26.22
C VAL A 116 4.28 0.87 25.20
N ASP A 117 3.27 0.13 25.69
CA ASP A 117 2.24 -0.50 24.87
C ASP A 117 1.65 0.52 23.87
N GLU A 118 1.85 0.30 22.60
CA GLU A 118 1.27 1.07 21.50
C GLU A 118 0.56 0.09 20.58
N TYR A 119 -0.69 0.37 20.27
CA TYR A 119 -1.49 -0.50 19.41
C TYR A 119 -1.61 0.09 18.01
N ALA A 120 -1.52 -0.79 17.03
CA ALA A 120 -1.78 -0.49 15.64
C ALA A 120 -2.77 -1.49 15.05
N ILE A 121 -3.52 -1.05 14.04
CA ILE A 121 -4.32 -1.94 13.22
C ILE A 121 -3.52 -2.22 11.95
N ILE A 122 -3.35 -3.50 11.65
CA ILE A 122 -2.72 -3.95 10.42
C ILE A 122 -3.80 -4.38 9.45
N ILE A 123 -3.91 -3.66 8.34
CA ILE A 123 -4.81 -4.00 7.23
C ILE A 123 -3.97 -4.67 6.16
N THR A 124 -4.28 -5.92 5.84
CA THR A 124 -3.62 -6.66 4.75
C THR A 124 -4.45 -6.58 3.49
N THR A 125 -3.82 -6.29 2.35
CA THR A 125 -4.50 -6.16 1.07
C THR A 125 -3.93 -7.09 0.01
N LYS A 126 -4.72 -7.33 -1.06
CA LYS A 126 -4.30 -8.10 -2.25
C LYS A 126 -3.28 -7.34 -3.11
N ASN A 127 -3.13 -6.04 -2.89
CA ASN A 127 -2.18 -5.23 -3.65
C ASN A 127 -0.75 -5.57 -3.22
N PRO A 128 0.10 -6.17 -4.07
CA PRO A 128 1.45 -6.59 -3.71
C PRO A 128 2.36 -5.44 -3.32
N GLN A 129 2.06 -4.23 -3.76
CA GLN A 129 2.84 -3.03 -3.44
C GLN A 129 2.42 -2.41 -2.12
N ARG A 130 1.27 -2.80 -1.62
CA ARG A 130 0.69 -2.31 -0.38
C ARG A 130 0.07 -3.46 0.40
N SER A 131 0.84 -4.51 0.55
CA SER A 131 0.40 -5.75 1.20
C SER A 131 -0.01 -5.54 2.65
N ALA A 132 0.53 -4.52 3.34
CA ALA A 132 0.17 -4.20 4.72
C ALA A 132 0.17 -2.69 4.97
N ILE A 133 -0.89 -2.20 5.65
CA ILE A 133 -1.07 -0.81 6.09
C ILE A 133 -1.11 -0.83 7.61
N HIS A 134 -0.29 -0.01 8.24
CA HIS A 134 -0.21 0.11 9.69
C HIS A 134 -0.85 1.42 10.13
N LEU A 135 -1.95 1.33 10.88
CA LEU A 135 -2.68 2.46 11.45
C LEU A 135 -2.43 2.50 12.96
N ARG A 136 -1.80 3.55 13.44
CA ARG A 136 -1.61 3.75 14.88
C ARG A 136 -2.92 4.18 15.52
N VAL A 137 -3.29 3.54 16.62
CA VAL A 137 -4.53 3.81 17.36
C VAL A 137 -4.23 4.42 18.72
N GLY A 138 -3.01 4.30 19.22
CA GLY A 138 -2.59 4.77 20.53
C GLY A 138 -2.36 3.64 21.53
N TYR A 139 -2.68 3.87 22.79
CA TYR A 139 -2.30 2.98 23.90
C TYR A 139 -3.43 2.08 24.40
N ASP A 140 -4.62 2.18 23.82
CA ASP A 140 -5.80 1.39 24.23
C ASP A 140 -6.02 0.19 23.29
N GLY A 141 -5.72 -1.01 23.81
CA GLY A 141 -5.93 -2.25 23.07
C GLY A 141 -7.40 -2.60 22.87
N GLY A 142 -8.29 -2.16 23.75
CA GLY A 142 -9.73 -2.32 23.62
C GLY A 142 -10.26 -1.52 22.43
N LEU A 143 -9.87 -0.25 22.35
CA LEU A 143 -10.21 0.63 21.24
C LEU A 143 -9.67 0.09 19.92
N ALA A 144 -8.42 -0.41 19.89
CA ALA A 144 -7.84 -0.98 18.68
C ALA A 144 -8.62 -2.21 18.18
N ARG A 145 -9.13 -3.04 19.09
CA ARG A 145 -9.99 -4.19 18.76
C ARG A 145 -11.35 -3.73 18.22
N GLU A 146 -11.98 -2.78 18.87
CA GLU A 146 -13.28 -2.23 18.45
C GLU A 146 -13.21 -1.63 17.04
N ILE A 147 -12.18 -0.82 16.75
CA ILE A 147 -11.95 -0.25 15.42
C ILE A 147 -11.69 -1.35 14.38
N ALA A 148 -10.90 -2.37 14.73
CA ALA A 148 -10.66 -3.49 13.82
C ALA A 148 -11.94 -4.27 13.49
N GLU A 149 -12.83 -4.48 14.47
CA GLU A 149 -14.13 -5.12 14.27
C GLU A 149 -15.06 -4.27 13.40
N GLN A 150 -15.07 -2.94 13.58
CA GLN A 150 -15.83 -2.03 12.72
C GLN A 150 -15.34 -2.11 11.27
N ILE A 151 -14.03 -2.00 11.03
CA ILE A 151 -13.47 -2.14 9.68
C ILE A 151 -13.83 -3.50 9.08
N TYR A 152 -13.71 -4.56 9.87
CA TYR A 152 -14.02 -5.92 9.44
C TYR A 152 -15.49 -6.07 8.99
N SER A 153 -16.43 -5.48 9.74
CA SER A 153 -17.86 -5.55 9.42
C SER A 153 -18.21 -4.90 8.10
N HIS A 154 -17.55 -3.79 7.76
CA HIS A 154 -17.74 -3.11 6.47
C HIS A 154 -17.10 -3.85 5.29
N CYS A 155 -16.01 -4.57 5.53
CA CYS A 155 -15.27 -5.25 4.48
C CYS A 155 -15.84 -6.63 4.13
N LYS A 156 -16.88 -7.11 4.81
CA LYS A 156 -17.50 -8.45 4.61
C LYS A 156 -16.46 -9.56 4.51
N LEU A 157 -15.38 -9.46 5.27
CA LEU A 157 -14.32 -10.45 5.29
C LEU A 157 -14.90 -11.76 5.85
N THR A 158 -14.69 -12.86 5.15
CA THR A 158 -15.17 -14.18 5.57
C THR A 158 -14.38 -14.64 6.81
N GLY A 159 -15.08 -15.11 7.82
CA GLY A 159 -14.74 -15.48 9.20
C GLY A 159 -13.32 -15.89 9.67
N ASP A 160 -12.32 -15.97 8.83
CA ASP A 160 -10.94 -16.36 9.21
C ASP A 160 -9.96 -15.18 9.39
N GLY A 161 -10.46 -13.94 9.28
CA GLY A 161 -9.63 -12.73 9.21
C GLY A 161 -9.23 -12.11 10.55
N ILE A 162 -9.87 -12.47 11.65
CA ILE A 162 -9.49 -11.98 12.99
C ILE A 162 -8.61 -13.06 13.66
N GLN A 163 -7.31 -13.01 13.41
CA GLN A 163 -6.36 -13.77 14.22
C GLN A 163 -6.07 -12.97 15.49
N GLU A 164 -6.49 -13.47 16.62
CA GLU A 164 -6.01 -12.98 17.91
C GLU A 164 -4.50 -13.22 18.00
N SER A 165 -3.74 -12.14 18.21
CA SER A 165 -2.34 -12.28 18.58
C SER A 165 -2.28 -13.03 19.90
N PRO A 166 -1.53 -14.15 20.02
CA PRO A 166 -1.40 -14.85 21.30
C PRO A 166 -0.86 -13.86 22.33
N SER A 167 -1.61 -13.73 23.41
CA SER A 167 -1.19 -13.00 24.60
C SER A 167 -0.10 -13.81 25.28
N ASP A 168 1.16 -13.39 25.16
CA ASP A 168 2.25 -13.81 26.05
C ASP A 168 2.18 -13.04 27.37
#